data_83ddfb5f7c8c5b03e87c2b8e6c1e4dfe
#
_entry.id   83ddfb5f7c8c5b03e87c2b8e6c1e4dfe
#
_cell.length_a   1.000
_cell.length_b   1.000
_cell.length_c   1.000
_cell.angle_alpha   90.00
_cell.angle_beta   90.00
_cell.angle_gamma   90.00
#
_symmetry.space_group_name_H-M   'P 1'
#
loop_
_entity.id
_entity.type
_entity.pdbx_description
1 polymer ?
#
loop_
_entity_poly.entity_id
_entity_poly.type
_entity_poly.pdbx_seq_one_letter_code
_entity_poly.pdbx_strand_id
1 'polypeptide(L)'
;MIRIGTRNSPLAMWQAKEVEQKLQNLGYETELVPVLSSGDKNLNQPLYSLGITGVFTKDLDIALLNNEIDIAVHSLKDVPTILPQNIEVSAVLERDFPQDVLARKSSSKNKDLAELKIATSSLRRRAFWSEKFPNTQFSDIRGNVQTRLKKLEEGDFDATLFSLS
;
A
#
# COMPACT_ATOMS: atom_id res chain seq x y z
N MET A 1 -0.65 -11.60 26.06
CA MET A 1 -0.59 -11.85 24.59
C MET A 1 -1.09 -10.60 23.89
N ILE A 2 -0.31 -10.05 22.96
CA ILE A 2 -0.65 -8.84 22.18
C ILE A 2 -1.23 -9.25 20.82
N ARG A 3 -2.45 -8.83 20.52
CA ARG A 3 -3.13 -9.09 19.25
C ARG A 3 -2.76 -8.03 18.23
N ILE A 4 -2.08 -8.42 17.16
CA ILE A 4 -1.55 -7.54 16.13
C ILE A 4 -2.47 -7.61 14.91
N GLY A 5 -3.27 -6.57 14.70
CA GLY A 5 -4.16 -6.45 13.55
C GLY A 5 -3.41 -6.07 12.28
N THR A 6 -3.73 -6.71 11.18
CA THR A 6 -3.16 -6.44 9.85
C THR A 6 -4.13 -6.75 8.73
N ARG A 7 -3.94 -6.15 7.55
CA ARG A 7 -4.67 -6.55 6.34
C ARG A 7 -4.16 -7.89 5.81
N ASN A 8 -5.04 -8.62 5.13
CA ASN A 8 -4.71 -9.93 4.55
C ASN A 8 -4.03 -9.82 3.17
N SER A 9 -3.09 -8.87 2.99
CA SER A 9 -2.25 -8.80 1.78
C SER A 9 -0.82 -9.27 2.10
N PRO A 10 -0.07 -9.86 1.14
CA PRO A 10 1.29 -10.32 1.39
C PRO A 10 2.19 -9.26 2.01
N LEU A 11 2.13 -8.00 1.52
CA LEU A 11 2.92 -6.90 2.07
C LEU A 11 2.50 -6.56 3.50
N ALA A 12 1.20 -6.45 3.79
CA ALA A 12 0.73 -6.12 5.12
C ALA A 12 1.08 -7.22 6.14
N MET A 13 0.94 -8.49 5.74
CA MET A 13 1.34 -9.63 6.56
C MET A 13 2.85 -9.64 6.84
N TRP A 14 3.67 -9.29 5.85
CA TRP A 14 5.11 -9.17 6.05
C TRP A 14 5.44 -8.04 7.05
N GLN A 15 4.82 -6.86 6.91
CA GLN A 15 5.01 -5.75 7.84
C GLN A 15 4.57 -6.10 9.27
N ALA A 16 3.45 -6.82 9.41
CA ALA A 16 2.98 -7.26 10.72
C ALA A 16 3.92 -8.27 11.37
N LYS A 17 4.52 -9.19 10.60
CA LYS A 17 5.53 -10.14 11.08
C LYS A 17 6.80 -9.46 11.57
N GLU A 18 7.22 -8.36 10.95
CA GLU A 18 8.35 -7.55 11.42
C GLU A 18 8.06 -6.94 12.81
N VAL A 19 6.83 -6.44 13.02
CA VAL A 19 6.40 -5.93 14.33
C VAL A 19 6.31 -7.06 15.35
N GLU A 20 5.71 -8.19 14.97
CA GLU A 20 5.60 -9.39 15.80
C GLU A 20 6.97 -9.85 16.29
N GLN A 21 7.94 -9.98 15.40
CA GLN A 21 9.31 -10.41 15.74
C GLN A 21 9.98 -9.44 16.73
N LYS A 22 9.79 -8.13 16.54
CA LYS A 22 10.34 -7.13 17.46
C LYS A 22 9.72 -7.23 18.85
N LEU A 23 8.42 -7.43 18.96
CA LEU A 23 7.72 -7.61 20.23
C LEU A 23 8.12 -8.91 20.94
N GLN A 24 8.25 -10.01 20.19
CA GLN A 24 8.71 -11.29 20.71
C GLN A 24 10.15 -11.21 21.24
N ASN A 25 11.02 -10.48 20.55
CA ASN A 25 12.40 -10.23 21.03
C ASN A 25 12.43 -9.42 22.35
N LEU A 26 11.37 -8.66 22.65
CA LEU A 26 11.18 -7.96 23.92
C LEU A 26 10.48 -8.81 24.99
N GLY A 27 10.16 -10.09 24.68
CA GLY A 27 9.55 -11.02 25.61
C GLY A 27 8.02 -11.02 25.64
N TYR A 28 7.36 -10.33 24.71
CA TYR A 28 5.90 -10.33 24.64
C TYR A 28 5.38 -11.55 23.83
N GLU A 29 4.33 -12.17 24.33
CA GLU A 29 3.53 -13.12 23.54
C GLU A 29 2.65 -12.34 22.56
N THR A 30 2.59 -12.77 21.29
CA THR A 30 1.89 -12.08 20.22
C THR A 30 1.02 -13.02 19.40
N GLU A 31 -0.02 -12.47 18.78
CA GLU A 31 -0.90 -13.15 17.83
C GLU A 31 -1.19 -12.21 16.66
N LEU A 32 -1.01 -12.70 15.41
CA LEU A 32 -1.42 -11.99 14.21
C LEU A 32 -2.91 -12.19 13.94
N VAL A 33 -3.65 -11.10 13.80
CA VAL A 33 -5.09 -11.07 13.53
C VAL A 33 -5.35 -10.43 12.16
N PRO A 34 -5.52 -11.24 11.08
CA PRO A 34 -5.86 -10.71 9.76
C PRO A 34 -7.29 -10.14 9.75
N VAL A 35 -7.43 -8.86 9.41
CA VAL A 35 -8.70 -8.16 9.28
C VAL A 35 -9.03 -7.94 7.80
N LEU A 36 -10.24 -8.30 7.38
CA LEU A 36 -10.71 -8.12 6.00
C LEU A 36 -10.98 -6.64 5.74
N SER A 37 -10.17 -6.01 4.89
CA SER A 37 -10.35 -4.62 4.53
C SER A 37 -11.43 -4.43 3.45
N SER A 38 -12.37 -3.52 3.71
CA SER A 38 -13.37 -3.09 2.73
C SER A 38 -12.74 -2.41 1.51
N GLY A 39 -11.59 -1.77 1.69
CA GLY A 39 -10.78 -1.19 0.60
C GLY A 39 -10.22 -2.23 -0.37
N ASP A 40 -10.02 -3.46 0.08
CA ASP A 40 -9.55 -4.57 -0.77
C ASP A 40 -10.67 -5.19 -1.61
N LYS A 41 -11.94 -4.98 -1.24
CA LYS A 41 -13.10 -5.51 -1.96
C LYS A 41 -13.49 -4.66 -3.17
N ASN A 42 -13.19 -3.35 -3.18
CA ASN A 42 -13.61 -2.43 -4.24
C ASN A 42 -12.43 -2.02 -5.13
N LEU A 43 -12.11 -2.85 -6.12
CA LEU A 43 -10.96 -2.67 -7.04
C LEU A 43 -11.30 -1.90 -8.33
N ASN A 44 -12.58 -1.53 -8.55
CA ASN A 44 -13.04 -1.02 -9.84
C ASN A 44 -13.00 0.51 -9.96
N GLN A 45 -12.85 1.25 -8.86
CA GLN A 45 -12.81 2.72 -8.88
C GLN A 45 -11.48 3.26 -8.35
N PRO A 46 -10.90 4.33 -8.92
CA PRO A 46 -9.71 4.98 -8.39
C PRO A 46 -9.93 5.46 -6.94
N LEU A 47 -8.89 5.35 -6.07
CA LEU A 47 -9.00 5.74 -4.65
C LEU A 47 -9.41 7.20 -4.46
N TYR A 48 -8.91 8.10 -5.31
CA TYR A 48 -9.24 9.53 -5.23
C TYR A 48 -10.72 9.84 -5.55
N SER A 49 -11.42 8.94 -6.25
CA SER A 49 -12.85 9.11 -6.58
C SER A 49 -13.78 8.67 -5.46
N LEU A 50 -13.28 7.93 -4.45
CA LEU A 50 -14.09 7.41 -3.36
C LEU A 50 -14.40 8.45 -2.28
N GLY A 51 -13.67 9.58 -2.24
CA GLY A 51 -13.89 10.67 -1.26
C GLY A 51 -13.77 10.25 0.22
N ILE A 52 -13.30 9.01 0.48
CA ILE A 52 -13.25 8.43 1.81
C ILE A 52 -11.81 8.48 2.31
N THR A 53 -11.58 9.19 3.40
CA THR A 53 -10.31 9.18 4.14
C THR A 53 -10.18 7.84 4.88
N GLY A 54 -8.99 7.23 4.88
CA GLY A 54 -8.76 6.01 5.64
C GLY A 54 -9.34 4.73 5.05
N VAL A 55 -9.49 4.63 3.71
CA VAL A 55 -10.05 3.43 3.04
C VAL A 55 -9.35 2.12 3.44
N PHE A 56 -8.07 2.19 3.79
CA PHE A 56 -7.27 1.01 4.18
C PHE A 56 -7.08 0.88 5.69
N THR A 57 -7.44 1.89 6.50
CA THR A 57 -7.28 1.84 7.96
C THR A 57 -8.58 1.58 8.69
N LYS A 58 -9.72 2.00 8.12
CA LYS A 58 -11.03 2.01 8.77
C LYS A 58 -11.41 0.68 9.46
N ASP A 59 -11.22 -0.45 8.80
CA ASP A 59 -11.62 -1.74 9.36
C ASP A 59 -10.72 -2.16 10.54
N LEU A 60 -9.43 -1.80 10.49
CA LEU A 60 -8.50 -1.98 11.60
C LEU A 60 -8.76 -1.00 12.74
N ASP A 61 -9.13 0.26 12.42
CA ASP A 61 -9.54 1.25 13.42
C ASP A 61 -10.78 0.77 14.20
N ILE A 62 -11.75 0.18 13.50
CA ILE A 62 -12.94 -0.42 14.13
C ILE A 62 -12.55 -1.60 15.03
N ALA A 63 -11.66 -2.46 14.59
CA ALA A 63 -11.18 -3.60 15.37
C ALA A 63 -10.42 -3.15 16.64
N LEU A 64 -9.62 -2.06 16.57
CA LEU A 64 -8.99 -1.43 17.74
C LEU A 64 -10.04 -0.90 18.73
N LEU A 65 -11.01 -0.12 18.26
CA LEU A 65 -12.04 0.48 19.10
C LEU A 65 -12.97 -0.56 19.75
N ASN A 66 -13.15 -1.71 19.10
CA ASN A 66 -13.91 -2.85 19.64
C ASN A 66 -13.06 -3.76 20.57
N ASN A 67 -11.79 -3.45 20.80
CA ASN A 67 -10.86 -4.31 21.54
C ASN A 67 -10.72 -5.73 20.94
N GLU A 68 -10.88 -5.87 19.62
CA GLU A 68 -10.63 -7.13 18.90
C GLU A 68 -9.13 -7.33 18.65
N ILE A 69 -8.38 -6.23 18.53
CA ILE A 69 -6.92 -6.17 18.41
C ILE A 69 -6.38 -5.11 19.38
N ASP A 70 -5.10 -5.23 19.74
CA ASP A 70 -4.44 -4.32 20.66
C ASP A 70 -3.59 -3.27 19.93
N ILE A 71 -3.02 -3.64 18.78
CA ILE A 71 -2.30 -2.74 17.88
C ILE A 71 -2.67 -3.05 16.43
N ALA A 72 -2.62 -2.03 15.56
CA ALA A 72 -2.80 -2.18 14.11
C ALA A 72 -1.50 -1.80 13.38
N VAL A 73 -1.08 -2.63 12.42
CA VAL A 73 0.12 -2.38 11.61
C VAL A 73 -0.27 -1.88 10.23
N HIS A 74 0.31 -0.73 9.87
CA HIS A 74 0.06 -0.06 8.59
C HIS A 74 1.36 0.40 7.92
N SER A 75 1.35 0.47 6.60
CA SER A 75 2.28 1.35 5.89
C SER A 75 1.94 2.80 6.24
N LEU A 76 2.88 3.58 6.75
CA LEU A 76 2.63 4.95 7.24
C LEU A 76 1.99 5.87 6.18
N LYS A 77 2.30 5.64 4.90
CA LYS A 77 1.71 6.39 3.77
C LYS A 77 0.19 6.25 3.64
N ASP A 78 -0.41 5.19 4.21
CA ASP A 78 -1.84 4.87 4.15
C ASP A 78 -2.57 5.37 5.41
N VAL A 79 -1.83 5.75 6.46
CA VAL A 79 -2.37 6.32 7.69
C VAL A 79 -2.80 7.76 7.45
N PRO A 80 -4.06 8.14 7.76
CA PRO A 80 -4.52 9.51 7.59
C PRO A 80 -3.81 10.46 8.57
N THR A 81 -3.67 11.73 8.17
CA THR A 81 -3.05 12.77 9.02
C THR A 81 -3.90 13.14 10.24
N ILE A 82 -5.22 12.90 10.16
CA ILE A 82 -6.14 13.06 11.29
C ILE A 82 -6.67 11.67 11.62
N LEU A 83 -6.31 11.18 12.78
CA LEU A 83 -6.75 9.87 13.28
C LEU A 83 -8.14 9.94 13.91
N PRO A 84 -8.89 8.82 13.95
CA PRO A 84 -10.10 8.71 14.73
C PRO A 84 -9.84 8.99 16.22
N GLN A 85 -10.87 9.46 16.93
CA GLN A 85 -10.79 9.66 18.38
C GLN A 85 -10.43 8.33 19.07
N ASN A 86 -9.58 8.40 20.09
CA ASN A 86 -9.06 7.26 20.86
C ASN A 86 -8.11 6.33 20.12
N ILE A 87 -7.60 6.74 18.98
CA ILE A 87 -6.52 6.05 18.25
C ILE A 87 -5.34 6.98 18.11
N GLU A 88 -4.13 6.46 18.36
CA GLU A 88 -2.87 7.18 18.22
C GLU A 88 -1.80 6.35 17.51
N VAL A 89 -0.78 7.02 16.98
CA VAL A 89 0.42 6.35 16.48
C VAL A 89 1.36 6.09 17.66
N SER A 90 1.42 4.86 18.11
CA SER A 90 2.25 4.46 19.26
C SER A 90 3.72 4.28 18.91
N ALA A 91 4.03 3.88 17.68
CA ALA A 91 5.40 3.68 17.21
C ALA A 91 5.49 3.80 15.68
N VAL A 92 6.67 4.21 15.22
CA VAL A 92 7.07 4.16 13.80
C VAL A 92 8.37 3.40 13.71
N LEU A 93 8.42 2.35 12.89
CA LEU A 93 9.64 1.59 12.65
C LEU A 93 10.62 2.37 11.77
N GLU A 94 11.88 1.94 11.78
CA GLU A 94 12.88 2.48 10.88
C GLU A 94 12.39 2.44 9.43
N ARG A 95 12.66 3.52 8.70
CA ARG A 95 12.21 3.66 7.32
C ARG A 95 13.03 2.74 6.42
N ASP A 96 12.34 1.95 5.62
CA ASP A 96 12.92 1.18 4.53
C ASP A 96 13.24 2.09 3.33
N PHE A 97 13.63 1.52 2.20
CA PHE A 97 14.03 2.24 1.00
C PHE A 97 12.95 3.22 0.52
N PRO A 98 13.26 4.54 0.41
CA PRO A 98 12.26 5.55 0.03
C PRO A 98 12.00 5.62 -1.47
N GLN A 99 12.78 4.90 -2.28
CA GLN A 99 12.73 4.98 -3.73
C GLN A 99 11.48 4.32 -4.30
N ASP A 100 11.02 4.86 -5.42
CA ASP A 100 10.09 4.17 -6.30
C ASP A 100 10.86 3.38 -7.36
N VAL A 101 10.32 2.24 -7.76
CA VAL A 101 10.85 1.41 -8.84
C VAL A 101 9.87 1.32 -10.01
N LEU A 102 10.42 1.27 -11.20
CA LEU A 102 9.67 1.10 -12.44
C LEU A 102 9.72 -0.38 -12.87
N ALA A 103 8.60 -1.07 -12.73
CA ALA A 103 8.43 -2.39 -13.34
C ALA A 103 7.98 -2.22 -14.79
N ARG A 104 8.73 -2.82 -15.74
CA ARG A 104 8.49 -2.72 -17.19
C ARG A 104 8.19 -4.08 -17.79
N LYS A 105 7.34 -4.10 -18.81
CA LYS A 105 7.21 -5.28 -19.69
C LYS A 105 8.53 -5.58 -20.39
N SER A 106 8.84 -6.84 -20.60
CA SER A 106 10.01 -7.24 -21.39
C SER A 106 9.97 -6.67 -22.82
N SER A 107 8.77 -6.58 -23.42
CA SER A 107 8.55 -6.00 -24.75
C SER A 107 8.87 -4.51 -24.83
N SER A 108 8.81 -3.79 -23.70
CA SER A 108 9.08 -2.35 -23.64
C SER A 108 10.51 -2.03 -23.17
N LYS A 109 11.36 -3.05 -22.94
CA LYS A 109 12.70 -2.88 -22.35
C LYS A 109 13.56 -1.82 -23.04
N ASN A 110 13.46 -1.70 -24.36
CA ASN A 110 14.25 -0.81 -25.19
C ASN A 110 13.53 0.50 -25.55
N LYS A 111 12.28 0.72 -25.10
CA LYS A 111 11.56 1.99 -25.30
C LYS A 111 12.24 3.10 -24.50
N ASP A 112 12.24 4.32 -25.04
CA ASP A 112 12.60 5.51 -24.25
C ASP A 112 11.62 5.71 -23.08
N LEU A 113 12.11 6.23 -21.96
CA LEU A 113 11.26 6.51 -20.79
C LEU A 113 10.16 7.52 -21.09
N ALA A 114 10.41 8.48 -22.00
CA ALA A 114 9.44 9.48 -22.42
C ALA A 114 8.29 8.91 -23.25
N GLU A 115 8.46 7.72 -23.86
CA GLU A 115 7.49 7.07 -24.73
C GLU A 115 6.66 6.00 -24.02
N LEU A 116 6.96 5.73 -22.74
CA LEU A 116 6.27 4.69 -21.99
C LEU A 116 4.84 5.10 -21.65
N LYS A 117 3.91 4.18 -21.86
CA LYS A 117 2.58 4.24 -21.26
C LYS A 117 2.68 3.73 -19.82
N ILE A 118 2.43 4.59 -18.82
CA ILE A 118 2.61 4.28 -17.40
C ILE A 118 1.27 4.01 -16.73
N ALA A 119 1.14 2.86 -16.09
CA ALA A 119 -0.03 2.56 -15.27
C ALA A 119 0.23 2.93 -13.81
N THR A 120 -0.47 3.96 -13.32
CA THR A 120 -0.47 4.35 -11.90
C THR A 120 -1.70 5.18 -11.53
N SER A 121 -2.35 4.85 -10.43
CA SER A 121 -3.44 5.65 -9.84
C SER A 121 -2.93 6.65 -8.79
N SER A 122 -1.61 6.73 -8.56
CA SER A 122 -1.02 7.69 -7.65
C SER A 122 -0.84 9.04 -8.32
N LEU A 123 -1.63 10.04 -7.93
CA LEU A 123 -1.52 11.41 -8.44
C LEU A 123 -0.13 12.00 -8.17
N ARG A 124 0.48 11.68 -7.04
CA ARG A 124 1.84 12.08 -6.68
C ARG A 124 2.87 11.55 -7.68
N ARG A 125 2.80 10.24 -8.01
CA ARG A 125 3.70 9.61 -8.98
C ARG A 125 3.49 10.18 -10.38
N ARG A 126 2.23 10.44 -10.78
CA ARG A 126 1.95 11.13 -12.05
C ARG A 126 2.59 12.49 -12.11
N ALA A 127 2.43 13.32 -11.07
CA ALA A 127 3.00 14.66 -11.01
C ALA A 127 4.53 14.64 -11.17
N PHE A 128 5.24 13.86 -10.35
CA PHE A 128 6.71 13.77 -10.43
C PHE A 128 7.22 13.18 -11.76
N TRP A 129 6.50 12.22 -12.31
CA TRP A 129 6.87 11.65 -13.62
C TRP A 129 6.66 12.67 -14.73
N SER A 130 5.52 13.39 -14.73
CA SER A 130 5.19 14.40 -15.75
C SER A 130 6.12 15.61 -15.73
N GLU A 131 6.71 15.93 -14.58
CA GLU A 131 7.71 17.01 -14.48
C GLU A 131 8.90 16.71 -15.41
N LYS A 132 9.34 15.46 -15.48
CA LYS A 132 10.45 15.04 -16.33
C LYS A 132 10.01 14.61 -17.74
N PHE A 133 8.83 14.03 -17.86
CA PHE A 133 8.28 13.45 -19.09
C PHE A 133 6.83 13.95 -19.31
N PRO A 134 6.63 15.22 -19.75
CA PRO A 134 5.31 15.87 -19.74
C PRO A 134 4.28 15.23 -20.70
N ASN A 135 4.74 14.51 -21.72
CA ASN A 135 3.86 13.87 -22.72
C ASN A 135 3.50 12.41 -22.38
N THR A 136 3.85 11.92 -21.19
CA THR A 136 3.56 10.54 -20.78
C THR A 136 2.07 10.28 -20.72
N GLN A 137 1.64 9.17 -21.33
CA GLN A 137 0.28 8.66 -21.20
C GLN A 137 0.13 7.84 -19.91
N PHE A 138 -0.87 8.17 -19.10
CA PHE A 138 -1.16 7.46 -17.87
C PHE A 138 -2.46 6.67 -17.97
N SER A 139 -2.44 5.46 -17.37
CA SER A 139 -3.63 4.65 -17.11
C SER A 139 -3.77 4.40 -15.61
N ASP A 140 -5.00 4.19 -15.14
CA ASP A 140 -5.22 3.76 -13.76
C ASP A 140 -4.93 2.29 -13.59
N ILE A 141 -4.33 1.93 -12.44
CA ILE A 141 -4.10 0.55 -12.03
C ILE A 141 -4.33 0.39 -10.53
N ARG A 142 -5.04 -0.66 -10.14
CA ARG A 142 -5.32 -1.00 -8.74
C ARG A 142 -5.10 -2.47 -8.45
N GLY A 143 -4.98 -2.78 -7.17
CA GLY A 143 -4.68 -4.08 -6.62
C GLY A 143 -3.40 -4.09 -5.79
N ASN A 144 -3.12 -5.21 -5.14
CA ASN A 144 -1.84 -5.45 -4.50
C ASN A 144 -0.71 -5.60 -5.54
N VAL A 145 0.51 -5.81 -5.10
CA VAL A 145 1.69 -5.90 -5.99
C VAL A 145 1.49 -6.99 -7.05
N GLN A 146 1.10 -8.19 -6.64
CA GLN A 146 0.89 -9.34 -7.53
C GLN A 146 -0.19 -9.08 -8.58
N THR A 147 -1.34 -8.53 -8.14
CA THR A 147 -2.44 -8.16 -9.05
C THR A 147 -2.00 -7.12 -10.08
N ARG A 148 -1.20 -6.13 -9.65
CA ARG A 148 -0.72 -5.07 -10.56
C ARG A 148 0.35 -5.56 -11.52
N LEU A 149 1.22 -6.49 -11.10
CA LEU A 149 2.17 -7.15 -12.00
C LEU A 149 1.45 -7.98 -13.05
N LYS A 150 0.43 -8.77 -12.65
CA LYS A 150 -0.41 -9.50 -13.61
C LYS A 150 -1.10 -8.56 -14.60
N LYS A 151 -1.70 -7.47 -14.11
CA LYS A 151 -2.30 -6.45 -14.98
C LYS A 151 -1.28 -5.77 -15.89
N LEU A 152 -0.01 -5.61 -15.45
CA LEU A 152 1.05 -5.10 -16.30
C LEU A 152 1.31 -6.05 -17.48
N GLU A 153 1.37 -7.34 -17.26
CA GLU A 153 1.61 -8.32 -18.31
C GLU A 153 0.46 -8.36 -19.33
N GLU A 154 -0.79 -8.32 -18.86
CA GLU A 154 -2.00 -8.49 -19.66
C GLU A 154 -2.53 -7.18 -20.28
N GLY A 155 -2.23 -6.01 -19.68
CA GLY A 155 -2.82 -4.72 -20.06
C GLY A 155 -2.12 -4.00 -21.24
N ASP A 156 -2.70 -2.91 -21.71
CA ASP A 156 -2.14 -2.05 -22.79
C ASP A 156 -1.32 -0.89 -22.20
N PHE A 157 -0.36 -1.17 -21.35
CA PHE A 157 0.63 -0.20 -20.84
C PHE A 157 2.00 -0.88 -20.73
N ASP A 158 3.04 -0.06 -20.74
CA ASP A 158 4.45 -0.51 -20.82
C ASP A 158 5.07 -0.75 -19.46
N ALA A 159 4.63 0.00 -18.45
CA ALA A 159 5.23 -0.03 -17.12
C ALA A 159 4.25 0.38 -16.01
N THR A 160 4.62 0.06 -14.77
CA THR A 160 3.95 0.55 -13.54
C THR A 160 4.97 0.89 -12.47
N LEU A 161 4.59 1.76 -11.52
CA LEU A 161 5.45 2.25 -10.45
C LEU A 161 5.09 1.58 -9.12
N PHE A 162 6.09 1.09 -8.41
CA PHE A 162 5.99 0.54 -7.06
C PHE A 162 6.90 1.31 -6.09
N SER A 163 6.63 1.22 -4.80
CA SER A 163 7.63 1.48 -3.76
C SER A 163 8.63 0.33 -3.76
N LEU A 164 9.91 0.61 -3.50
CA LEU A 164 10.93 -0.42 -3.38
C LEU A 164 10.76 -1.21 -2.07
N SER A 165 10.19 -0.58 -1.05
CA SER A 165 9.84 -1.18 0.24
C SER A 165 8.47 -1.81 0.25
#